data_8e98e7f469348c9bf2502b105a85f4eb
#
_entry.id   8e98e7f469348c9bf2502b105a85f4eb
#
_cell.length_a   1.000
_cell.length_b   1.000
_cell.length_c   1.000
_cell.angle_alpha   90.00
_cell.angle_beta   90.00
_cell.angle_gamma   90.00
#
_symmetry.space_group_name_H-M   'P 1'
#
loop_
_entity.id
_entity.type
_entity.pdbx_description
1 polymer ?
#
loop_
_entity_poly.entity_id
_entity_poly.type
_entity_poly.pdbx_seq_one_letter_code
_entity_poly.pdbx_strand_id
1 'polypeptide(L)'
;MARRLGSSRALLAVLAGLVVLAPIPAGAAGAHQAGLDLALLAQLNRIRSEHGLVPLTPSPGLDAAALEHTRDMLGHGYFAHSSSDGTPFWRRIALYYPQSRYAYWSVGENLFWASGPATAADGLQAWMASPAHRANILDPAWRQVGIASLSTAHAPGAFAGLDVTVITTDFGVRGE
;
A
#
# COMPACT_ATOMS: atom_id res chain seq x y z
N MET A 1 15.06 66.59 54.75
CA MET A 1 15.41 65.17 54.81
C MET A 1 14.63 64.41 53.77
N ALA A 2 15.16 64.25 52.54
CA ALA A 2 14.45 63.66 51.42
C ALA A 2 15.10 62.33 51.05
N ARG A 3 14.35 61.20 51.16
CA ARG A 3 14.79 59.85 50.72
C ARG A 3 14.40 59.66 49.26
N ARG A 4 15.38 59.41 48.41
CA ARG A 4 15.18 58.97 47.02
C ARG A 4 14.92 57.47 47.00
N LEU A 5 13.79 57.09 46.41
CA LEU A 5 13.47 55.68 46.06
C LEU A 5 14.04 55.37 44.71
N GLY A 6 14.97 54.43 44.68
CA GLY A 6 15.54 53.89 43.45
C GLY A 6 14.61 52.87 42.81
N SER A 7 14.23 53.10 41.57
CA SER A 7 13.45 52.17 40.76
C SER A 7 14.34 51.15 40.07
N SER A 8 14.36 49.91 40.53
CA SER A 8 14.99 48.79 39.86
C SER A 8 14.15 48.34 38.68
N ARG A 9 14.61 48.58 37.46
CA ARG A 9 14.05 48.00 36.25
C ARG A 9 14.57 46.57 36.09
N ALA A 10 13.66 45.60 36.32
CA ALA A 10 13.97 44.22 35.98
C ALA A 10 13.82 44.05 34.46
N LEU A 11 14.96 43.72 33.79
CA LEU A 11 14.94 43.27 32.40
C LEU A 11 14.42 41.81 32.38
N LEU A 12 13.24 41.60 31.82
CA LEU A 12 12.77 40.24 31.43
C LEU A 12 13.47 39.87 30.13
N ALA A 13 14.44 38.96 30.19
CA ALA A 13 15.00 38.31 29.01
C ALA A 13 14.03 37.25 28.53
N VAL A 14 13.31 37.50 27.41
CA VAL A 14 12.52 36.51 26.71
C VAL A 14 13.49 35.62 25.91
N LEU A 15 13.76 34.42 26.42
CA LEU A 15 14.42 33.36 25.65
C LEU A 15 13.42 32.83 24.62
N ALA A 16 13.54 33.28 23.36
CA ALA A 16 12.90 32.65 22.23
C ALA A 16 13.58 31.31 21.97
N GLY A 17 12.97 30.23 22.47
CA GLY A 17 13.39 28.89 22.17
C GLY A 17 13.10 28.57 20.67
N LEU A 18 14.20 28.46 19.89
CA LEU A 18 14.13 27.98 18.51
C LEU A 18 13.77 26.49 18.55
N VAL A 19 12.48 26.16 18.31
CA VAL A 19 12.07 24.78 18.09
C VAL A 19 12.57 24.39 16.71
N VAL A 20 13.72 23.72 16.65
CA VAL A 20 14.19 23.06 15.44
C VAL A 20 13.31 21.83 15.25
N LEU A 21 12.29 21.95 14.39
CA LEU A 21 11.59 20.78 13.86
C LEU A 21 12.61 19.98 13.04
N ALA A 22 13.09 18.88 13.61
CA ALA A 22 13.84 17.90 12.84
C ALA A 22 12.92 17.43 11.68
N PRO A 23 13.44 17.35 10.43
CA PRO A 23 12.66 16.77 9.34
C PRO A 23 12.29 15.35 9.75
N ILE A 24 10.98 15.04 9.74
CA ILE A 24 10.49 13.66 9.86
C ILE A 24 11.12 12.95 8.66
N PRO A 25 11.93 11.90 8.86
CA PRO A 25 12.45 11.15 7.71
C PRO A 25 11.24 10.69 6.90
N ALA A 26 11.19 11.06 5.61
CA ALA A 26 10.26 10.48 4.66
C ALA A 26 10.43 8.97 4.81
N GLY A 27 9.37 8.28 5.26
CA GLY A 27 9.40 6.85 5.59
C GLY A 27 10.13 6.12 4.48
N ALA A 28 11.14 5.33 4.84
CA ALA A 28 11.96 4.63 3.86
C ALA A 28 11.02 3.87 2.92
N ALA A 29 11.03 4.24 1.63
CA ALA A 29 10.23 3.56 0.63
C ALA A 29 10.55 2.07 0.75
N GLY A 30 9.54 1.24 1.06
CA GLY A 30 9.75 -0.17 1.36
C GLY A 30 10.53 -0.87 0.25
N ALA A 31 11.38 -1.82 0.61
CA ALA A 31 12.16 -2.59 -0.36
C ALA A 31 11.23 -3.51 -1.17
N HIS A 32 11.23 -3.35 -2.49
CA HIS A 32 10.43 -4.16 -3.41
C HIS A 32 10.90 -5.61 -3.43
N GLN A 33 9.96 -6.56 -3.32
CA GLN A 33 10.20 -8.00 -3.22
C GLN A 33 9.85 -8.72 -4.53
N ALA A 34 10.54 -8.42 -5.62
CA ALA A 34 10.24 -8.96 -6.96
C ALA A 34 10.18 -10.51 -7.01
N GLY A 35 10.99 -11.19 -6.20
CA GLY A 35 10.92 -12.65 -6.07
C GLY A 35 9.62 -13.14 -5.44
N LEU A 36 9.06 -12.40 -4.49
CA LEU A 36 7.78 -12.69 -3.87
C LEU A 36 6.63 -12.48 -4.86
N ASP A 37 6.67 -11.40 -5.66
CA ASP A 37 5.66 -11.11 -6.67
C ASP A 37 5.59 -12.23 -7.73
N LEU A 38 6.74 -12.70 -8.22
CA LEU A 38 6.83 -13.83 -9.17
C LEU A 38 6.30 -15.13 -8.56
N ALA A 39 6.67 -15.43 -7.32
CA ALA A 39 6.19 -16.62 -6.62
C ALA A 39 4.67 -16.58 -6.41
N LEU A 40 4.12 -15.42 -6.08
CA LEU A 40 2.68 -15.22 -5.90
C LEU A 40 1.92 -15.39 -7.21
N LEU A 41 2.40 -14.80 -8.31
CA LEU A 41 1.84 -14.98 -9.65
C LEU A 41 1.77 -16.48 -10.03
N ALA A 42 2.86 -17.21 -9.81
CA ALA A 42 2.91 -18.62 -10.12
C ALA A 42 1.88 -19.43 -9.31
N GLN A 43 1.73 -19.13 -8.00
CA GLN A 43 0.77 -19.81 -7.13
C GLN A 43 -0.68 -19.42 -7.44
N LEU A 44 -0.97 -18.16 -7.72
CA LEU A 44 -2.30 -17.70 -8.18
C LEU A 44 -2.71 -18.46 -9.45
N ASN A 45 -1.82 -18.54 -10.43
CA ASN A 45 -2.09 -19.21 -11.69
C ASN A 45 -2.24 -20.72 -11.52
N ARG A 46 -1.50 -21.35 -10.60
CA ARG A 46 -1.71 -22.75 -10.24
C ARG A 46 -3.12 -22.98 -9.70
N ILE A 47 -3.54 -22.19 -8.70
CA ILE A 47 -4.91 -22.32 -8.13
C ILE A 47 -5.97 -22.09 -9.20
N ARG A 48 -5.83 -21.07 -10.02
CA ARG A 48 -6.78 -20.81 -11.11
C ARG A 48 -6.87 -21.99 -12.07
N SER A 49 -5.74 -22.57 -12.45
CA SER A 49 -5.71 -23.76 -13.32
C SER A 49 -6.36 -24.98 -12.66
N GLU A 50 -6.14 -25.21 -11.36
CA GLU A 50 -6.81 -26.27 -10.58
C GLU A 50 -8.34 -26.11 -10.54
N HIS A 51 -8.84 -24.89 -10.74
CA HIS A 51 -10.28 -24.57 -10.85
C HIS A 51 -10.77 -24.41 -12.30
N GLY A 52 -9.96 -24.81 -13.30
CA GLY A 52 -10.33 -24.73 -14.72
C GLY A 52 -10.39 -23.30 -15.28
N LEU A 53 -9.77 -22.34 -14.61
CA LEU A 53 -9.77 -20.93 -15.03
C LEU A 53 -8.53 -20.60 -15.85
N VAL A 54 -8.69 -19.61 -16.74
CA VAL A 54 -7.58 -19.09 -17.55
C VAL A 54 -6.52 -18.45 -16.63
N PRO A 55 -5.23 -18.77 -16.79
CA PRO A 55 -4.15 -18.11 -16.08
C PRO A 55 -4.12 -16.60 -16.35
N LEU A 56 -3.73 -15.84 -15.34
CA LEU A 56 -3.56 -14.39 -15.44
C LEU A 56 -2.22 -14.05 -16.09
N THR A 57 -2.21 -13.02 -16.93
CA THR A 57 -0.99 -12.46 -17.50
C THR A 57 -0.60 -11.18 -16.76
N PRO A 58 0.71 -10.95 -16.48
CA PRO A 58 1.16 -9.69 -15.88
C PRO A 58 0.77 -8.48 -16.73
N SER A 59 0.42 -7.39 -16.07
CA SER A 59 0.14 -6.11 -16.71
C SER A 59 0.98 -5.01 -16.04
N PRO A 60 1.91 -4.36 -16.77
CA PRO A 60 2.72 -3.27 -16.22
C PRO A 60 1.89 -2.12 -15.62
N GLY A 61 0.69 -1.86 -16.17
CA GLY A 61 -0.21 -0.86 -15.61
C GLY A 61 -0.78 -1.27 -14.26
N LEU A 62 -1.20 -2.53 -14.11
CA LEU A 62 -1.68 -3.04 -12.83
C LEU A 62 -0.54 -3.17 -11.81
N ASP A 63 0.68 -3.58 -12.24
CA ASP A 63 1.87 -3.59 -11.36
C ASP A 63 2.16 -2.20 -10.81
N ALA A 64 2.10 -1.16 -11.67
CA ALA A 64 2.31 0.22 -11.25
C ALA A 64 1.25 0.71 -10.26
N ALA A 65 -0.03 0.36 -10.47
CA ALA A 65 -1.11 0.70 -9.56
C ALA A 65 -0.96 0.02 -8.19
N ALA A 66 -0.63 -1.28 -8.19
CA ALA A 66 -0.38 -2.06 -6.98
C ALA A 66 0.83 -1.51 -6.21
N LEU A 67 1.92 -1.18 -6.90
CA LEU A 67 3.14 -0.64 -6.28
C LEU A 67 2.90 0.73 -5.65
N GLU A 68 2.17 1.61 -6.34
CA GLU A 68 1.80 2.93 -5.82
C GLU A 68 1.00 2.78 -4.53
N HIS A 69 -0.04 1.92 -4.54
CA HIS A 69 -0.88 1.72 -3.37
C HIS A 69 -0.13 1.10 -2.18
N THR A 70 0.73 0.12 -2.43
CA THR A 70 1.55 -0.48 -1.38
C THR A 70 2.47 0.57 -0.73
N ARG A 71 3.05 1.48 -1.53
CA ARG A 71 3.85 2.61 -1.03
C ARG A 71 3.01 3.60 -0.23
N ASP A 72 1.81 3.92 -0.72
CA ASP A 72 0.89 4.84 -0.06
C ASP A 72 0.48 4.31 1.32
N MET A 73 0.09 3.03 1.42
CA MET A 73 -0.23 2.38 2.69
C MET A 73 0.92 2.43 3.68
N LEU A 74 2.13 2.07 3.25
CA LEU A 74 3.31 2.08 4.11
C LEU A 74 3.74 3.49 4.52
N GLY A 75 3.69 4.45 3.59
CA GLY A 75 4.10 5.82 3.84
C GLY A 75 3.17 6.59 4.77
N HIS A 76 1.87 6.33 4.71
CA HIS A 76 0.85 7.00 5.53
C HIS A 76 0.36 6.16 6.72
N GLY A 77 0.84 4.92 6.87
CA GLY A 77 0.54 4.08 8.02
C GLY A 77 -0.93 3.63 8.11
N TYR A 78 -1.52 3.23 7.01
CA TYR A 78 -2.88 2.69 6.96
C TYR A 78 -2.94 1.37 6.18
N PHE A 79 -4.04 0.63 6.32
CA PHE A 79 -4.31 -0.59 5.55
C PHE A 79 -5.78 -0.61 5.12
N ALA A 80 -6.04 -0.25 3.88
CA ALA A 80 -7.39 -0.16 3.31
C ALA A 80 -7.32 -0.17 1.78
N HIS A 81 -8.45 -0.49 1.12
CA HIS A 81 -8.58 -0.45 -0.34
C HIS A 81 -8.55 0.99 -0.92
N SER A 82 -9.06 1.98 -0.19
CA SER A 82 -8.98 3.39 -0.60
C SER A 82 -7.58 3.95 -0.33
N SER A 83 -7.11 4.84 -1.18
CA SER A 83 -5.86 5.60 -1.00
C SER A 83 -5.93 6.55 0.20
N SER A 84 -4.80 7.06 0.67
CA SER A 84 -4.69 7.98 1.80
C SER A 84 -5.52 9.27 1.65
N ASP A 85 -5.76 9.71 0.42
CA ASP A 85 -6.61 10.86 0.09
C ASP A 85 -8.11 10.53 -0.05
N GLY A 86 -8.50 9.26 0.22
CA GLY A 86 -9.86 8.77 0.07
C GLY A 86 -10.24 8.32 -1.35
N THR A 87 -9.33 8.38 -2.31
CA THR A 87 -9.58 7.88 -3.67
C THR A 87 -9.88 6.39 -3.64
N PRO A 88 -11.03 5.91 -4.17
CA PRO A 88 -11.35 4.49 -4.20
C PRO A 88 -10.42 3.72 -5.14
N PHE A 89 -10.16 2.44 -4.82
CA PHE A 89 -9.17 1.60 -5.52
C PHE A 89 -9.34 1.58 -7.05
N TRP A 90 -10.57 1.48 -7.53
CA TRP A 90 -10.84 1.43 -8.97
C TRP A 90 -10.46 2.73 -9.71
N ARG A 91 -10.57 3.91 -9.05
CA ARG A 91 -10.09 5.19 -9.63
C ARG A 91 -8.57 5.25 -9.67
N ARG A 92 -7.88 4.79 -8.62
CA ARG A 92 -6.43 4.68 -8.61
C ARG A 92 -5.96 3.76 -9.73
N ILE A 93 -6.53 2.56 -9.84
CA ILE A 93 -6.17 1.62 -10.90
C ILE A 93 -6.41 2.22 -12.29
N ALA A 94 -7.50 2.96 -12.50
CA ALA A 94 -7.82 3.58 -13.79
C ALA A 94 -6.75 4.59 -14.27
N LEU A 95 -5.94 5.15 -13.38
CA LEU A 95 -4.81 6.04 -13.78
C LEU A 95 -3.71 5.27 -14.51
N TYR A 96 -3.50 4.01 -14.18
CA TYR A 96 -2.44 3.15 -14.72
C TYR A 96 -2.96 2.10 -15.71
N TYR A 97 -4.22 1.72 -15.55
CA TYR A 97 -4.91 0.71 -16.37
C TYR A 97 -6.24 1.28 -16.87
N PRO A 98 -6.20 2.27 -17.82
CA PRO A 98 -7.37 3.04 -18.20
C PRO A 98 -8.38 2.24 -19.02
N GLN A 99 -9.66 2.62 -18.88
CA GLN A 99 -10.77 2.13 -19.68
C GLN A 99 -10.74 2.66 -21.13
N SER A 100 -10.17 3.80 -21.38
CA SER A 100 -10.37 4.78 -22.46
C SER A 100 -10.46 4.30 -23.94
N ARG A 101 -10.25 3.00 -24.23
CA ARG A 101 -10.39 2.42 -25.59
C ARG A 101 -11.22 1.14 -25.61
N TYR A 102 -11.74 0.75 -24.45
CA TYR A 102 -12.35 -0.56 -24.28
C TYR A 102 -13.84 -0.40 -23.97
N ALA A 103 -14.69 -1.19 -24.62
CA ALA A 103 -16.12 -1.23 -24.34
C ALA A 103 -16.40 -1.86 -22.97
N TYR A 104 -15.52 -2.78 -22.55
CA TYR A 104 -15.60 -3.43 -21.25
C TYR A 104 -14.33 -3.21 -20.43
N TRP A 105 -14.49 -2.88 -19.15
CA TRP A 105 -13.41 -2.70 -18.19
C TRP A 105 -13.90 -3.08 -16.78
N SER A 106 -13.12 -3.89 -16.09
CA SER A 106 -13.37 -4.23 -14.69
C SER A 106 -12.07 -4.47 -13.97
N VAL A 107 -12.03 -4.12 -12.68
CA VAL A 107 -10.87 -4.32 -11.81
C VAL A 107 -11.29 -4.82 -10.44
N GLY A 108 -10.40 -5.55 -9.80
CA GLY A 108 -10.54 -6.02 -8.42
C GLY A 108 -9.22 -5.91 -7.68
N GLU A 109 -9.26 -5.95 -6.35
CA GLU A 109 -8.06 -5.83 -5.53
C GLU A 109 -8.10 -6.80 -4.35
N ASN A 110 -6.96 -7.43 -4.04
CA ASN A 110 -6.72 -8.12 -2.79
C ASN A 110 -5.52 -7.50 -2.09
N LEU A 111 -5.64 -7.30 -0.78
CA LEU A 111 -4.59 -6.77 0.09
C LEU A 111 -4.20 -7.81 1.13
N PHE A 112 -2.91 -7.82 1.50
CA PHE A 112 -2.37 -8.63 2.57
C PHE A 112 -1.24 -7.88 3.26
N TRP A 113 -1.10 -8.07 4.58
CA TRP A 113 0.10 -7.70 5.29
C TRP A 113 0.39 -8.69 6.42
N ALA A 114 1.66 -8.81 6.76
CA ALA A 114 2.14 -9.59 7.90
C ALA A 114 3.28 -8.85 8.61
N SER A 115 3.44 -9.09 9.90
CA SER A 115 4.63 -8.65 10.63
C SER A 115 5.83 -9.51 10.22
N GLY A 116 6.96 -8.85 9.92
CA GLY A 116 8.17 -9.49 9.41
C GLY A 116 8.08 -9.94 7.94
N PRO A 117 8.98 -10.85 7.55
CA PRO A 117 8.98 -11.43 6.20
C PRO A 117 7.71 -12.24 5.94
N ALA A 118 7.18 -12.14 4.72
CA ALA A 118 6.07 -12.97 4.26
C ALA A 118 6.46 -13.76 3.01
N THR A 119 5.79 -14.89 2.80
CA THR A 119 5.89 -15.71 1.60
C THR A 119 4.64 -15.58 0.74
N ALA A 120 4.72 -16.00 -0.53
CA ALA A 120 3.57 -16.10 -1.41
C ALA A 120 2.47 -17.03 -0.84
N ALA A 121 2.88 -18.09 -0.13
CA ALA A 121 1.95 -19.03 0.50
C ALA A 121 1.15 -18.37 1.62
N ASP A 122 1.76 -17.50 2.43
CA ASP A 122 1.07 -16.82 3.53
C ASP A 122 -0.07 -15.92 3.00
N GLY A 123 0.22 -15.07 2.03
CA GLY A 123 -0.78 -14.21 1.40
C GLY A 123 -1.90 -15.01 0.73
N LEU A 124 -1.53 -16.03 -0.04
CA LEU A 124 -2.48 -16.86 -0.75
C LEU A 124 -3.38 -17.68 0.19
N GLN A 125 -2.83 -18.26 1.26
CA GLN A 125 -3.59 -18.99 2.27
C GLN A 125 -4.61 -18.07 2.97
N ALA A 126 -4.18 -16.86 3.35
CA ALA A 126 -5.06 -15.87 3.96
C ALA A 126 -6.22 -15.48 3.02
N TRP A 127 -5.92 -15.20 1.75
CA TRP A 127 -6.93 -14.86 0.76
C TRP A 127 -7.89 -16.00 0.45
N MET A 128 -7.40 -17.23 0.31
CA MET A 128 -8.24 -18.40 0.04
C MET A 128 -9.13 -18.77 1.23
N ALA A 129 -8.73 -18.44 2.45
CA ALA A 129 -9.55 -18.61 3.65
C ALA A 129 -10.65 -17.54 3.79
N SER A 130 -10.52 -16.38 3.10
CA SER A 130 -11.51 -15.30 3.10
C SER A 130 -12.46 -15.41 1.91
N PRO A 131 -13.79 -15.55 2.10
CA PRO A 131 -14.73 -15.72 0.99
C PRO A 131 -14.65 -14.62 -0.08
N ALA A 132 -14.50 -13.36 0.33
CA ALA A 132 -14.42 -12.22 -0.60
C ALA A 132 -13.11 -12.23 -1.43
N HIS A 133 -11.96 -12.44 -0.78
CA HIS A 133 -10.67 -12.50 -1.48
C HIS A 133 -10.57 -13.75 -2.38
N ARG A 134 -11.12 -14.89 -1.91
CA ARG A 134 -11.19 -16.11 -2.69
C ARG A 134 -12.06 -15.94 -3.94
N ALA A 135 -13.23 -15.31 -3.80
CA ALA A 135 -14.11 -15.01 -4.94
C ALA A 135 -13.38 -14.15 -5.98
N ASN A 136 -12.60 -13.16 -5.54
CA ASN A 136 -11.80 -12.32 -6.43
C ASN A 136 -10.72 -13.13 -7.16
N ILE A 137 -9.98 -14.02 -6.47
CA ILE A 137 -8.99 -14.88 -7.12
C ILE A 137 -9.61 -15.82 -8.16
N LEU A 138 -10.81 -16.32 -7.88
CA LEU A 138 -11.51 -17.31 -8.71
C LEU A 138 -12.51 -16.70 -9.69
N ASP A 139 -12.57 -15.38 -9.84
CA ASP A 139 -13.42 -14.74 -10.83
C ASP A 139 -12.97 -15.14 -12.25
N PRO A 140 -13.83 -15.78 -13.06
CA PRO A 140 -13.50 -16.23 -14.42
C PRO A 140 -13.32 -15.06 -15.40
N ALA A 141 -13.75 -13.85 -15.04
CA ALA A 141 -13.62 -12.70 -15.92
C ALA A 141 -12.16 -12.19 -16.04
N TRP A 142 -11.35 -12.33 -14.99
CA TRP A 142 -10.00 -11.78 -14.99
C TRP A 142 -9.11 -12.37 -16.08
N ARG A 143 -8.27 -11.51 -16.66
CA ARG A 143 -7.26 -11.86 -17.68
C ARG A 143 -5.88 -11.38 -17.30
N GLN A 144 -5.78 -10.28 -16.56
CA GLN A 144 -4.53 -9.62 -16.23
C GLN A 144 -4.42 -9.40 -14.73
N VAL A 145 -3.20 -9.29 -14.26
CA VAL A 145 -2.88 -9.03 -12.84
C VAL A 145 -1.67 -8.14 -12.73
N GLY A 146 -1.65 -7.31 -11.71
CA GLY A 146 -0.49 -6.60 -11.20
C GLY A 146 -0.26 -6.97 -9.75
N ILE A 147 1.00 -7.16 -9.37
CA ILE A 147 1.39 -7.56 -8.02
C ILE A 147 2.53 -6.68 -7.56
N ALA A 148 2.43 -6.18 -6.34
CA ALA A 148 3.54 -5.50 -5.70
C ALA A 148 3.61 -5.88 -4.22
N SER A 149 4.79 -6.31 -3.80
CA SER A 149 5.10 -6.55 -2.40
C SER A 149 6.27 -5.68 -1.95
N LEU A 150 6.10 -5.01 -0.81
CA LEU A 150 7.13 -4.19 -0.18
C LEU A 150 7.32 -4.60 1.27
N SER A 151 8.59 -4.62 1.71
CA SER A 151 8.93 -4.78 3.13
C SER A 151 9.58 -3.51 3.65
N THR A 152 9.17 -3.10 4.85
CA THR A 152 9.75 -1.95 5.54
C THR A 152 9.88 -2.23 7.03
N ALA A 153 10.93 -1.66 7.64
CA ALA A 153 11.08 -1.67 9.09
C ALA A 153 10.30 -0.52 9.73
N HIS A 154 9.82 -0.75 10.95
CA HIS A 154 9.19 0.28 11.78
C HIS A 154 8.02 1.02 11.10
N ALA A 155 7.16 0.29 10.37
CA ALA A 155 6.02 0.85 9.66
C ALA A 155 5.05 1.56 10.62
N PRO A 156 4.63 2.81 10.32
CA PRO A 156 3.82 3.62 11.23
C PRO A 156 2.34 3.24 11.26
N GLY A 157 1.56 3.92 12.09
CA GLY A 157 0.10 3.90 12.08
C GLY A 157 -0.49 2.52 12.33
N ALA A 158 -1.29 2.01 11.40
CA ALA A 158 -1.96 0.70 11.49
C ALA A 158 -0.99 -0.47 11.67
N PHE A 159 0.28 -0.29 11.33
CA PHE A 159 1.33 -1.32 11.45
C PHE A 159 2.06 -1.28 12.80
N ALA A 160 1.72 -0.34 13.68
CA ALA A 160 2.19 -0.24 15.09
C ALA A 160 3.72 -0.20 15.26
N GLY A 161 4.47 0.31 14.31
CA GLY A 161 5.95 0.36 14.36
C GLY A 161 6.64 -0.99 14.11
N LEU A 162 5.91 -1.99 13.63
CA LEU A 162 6.46 -3.30 13.31
C LEU A 162 7.25 -3.27 11.99
N ASP A 163 8.18 -4.20 11.85
CA ASP A 163 8.70 -4.57 10.54
C ASP A 163 7.61 -5.36 9.82
N VAL A 164 7.27 -4.98 8.60
CA VAL A 164 6.14 -5.57 7.89
C VAL A 164 6.46 -5.87 6.42
N THR A 165 5.73 -6.83 5.88
CA THR A 165 5.57 -7.03 4.43
C THR A 165 4.11 -6.76 4.07
N VAL A 166 3.89 -5.88 3.08
CA VAL A 166 2.57 -5.57 2.51
C VAL A 166 2.53 -6.01 1.06
N ILE A 167 1.42 -6.64 0.66
CA ILE A 167 1.19 -7.13 -0.70
C ILE A 167 -0.12 -6.55 -1.22
N THR A 168 -0.07 -5.94 -2.39
CA THR A 168 -1.24 -5.55 -3.19
C THR A 168 -1.29 -6.40 -4.44
N THR A 169 -2.47 -6.93 -4.77
CA THR A 169 -2.73 -7.64 -6.03
C THR A 169 -3.94 -7.01 -6.71
N ASP A 170 -3.71 -6.39 -7.86
CA ASP A 170 -4.73 -5.76 -8.69
C ASP A 170 -5.08 -6.67 -9.86
N PHE A 171 -6.34 -7.06 -9.96
CA PHE A 171 -6.89 -7.86 -11.05
C PHE A 171 -7.51 -6.94 -12.10
N GLY A 172 -7.46 -7.36 -13.37
CA GLY A 172 -8.06 -6.58 -14.43
C GLY A 172 -8.53 -7.40 -15.62
N VAL A 173 -9.54 -6.86 -16.27
CA VAL A 173 -9.95 -7.28 -17.60
C VAL A 173 -10.43 -6.05 -18.38
N ARG A 174 -10.06 -5.98 -19.63
CA ARG A 174 -10.55 -5.00 -20.61
C ARG A 174 -10.62 -5.64 -21.98
N GLY A 175 -11.65 -5.30 -22.74
CA GLY A 175 -11.91 -5.85 -24.07
C GLY A 175 -12.67 -4.88 -24.96
N GLU A 176 -12.65 -5.14 -26.24
CA GLU A 176 -13.40 -4.42 -27.27
C GLU A 176 -14.91 -4.63 -27.14
#